data_049bac84f80a6d87caa639075b967388
#
_entry.id   049bac84f80a6d87caa639075b967388
#
_cell.length_a   1.000
_cell.length_b   1.000
_cell.length_c   1.000
_cell.angle_alpha   90.00
_cell.angle_beta   90.00
_cell.angle_gamma   90.00
#
_symmetry.space_group_name_H-M   'P 1'
#
loop_
_entity.id
_entity.type
_entity.pdbx_description
1 polymer ?
#
loop_
_entity_poly.entity_id
_entity_poly.type
_entity_poly.pdbx_seq_one_letter_code
_entity_poly.pdbx_strand_id
1 'polypeptide(L)'
;MWKKLCTFATILIMLTMEHLEYQEGRTELETLGEFALIERLTDGFGRVNKSTVKGVGDDCAVLGTGKRKTVVTTDMLVEGIHFDMTYTPLRHLGYKAVAINLSDICAMNATPRQVLVSVAVSNRFSVEALEELYAGIRLCCERYDVDLVGGDTSSSRVGLVISVTAIGEVESDKITYRNGAKLHDLICVSGDLGSAYSGLLVLEREKVTYQANPNFQPDLDSYDYVLERYLKPEPRTDIVKWLAEREVVPTSMIDVSDGLASELLHICKQSKCGCEVYEERLPIDYQTTRVCSEMSQNMLPVSNALNGGEDYELLFTINQKDYEKIKDSQEVHIIGHITEEGTPAVMVTPQNSTIELRAQGWKNV
;
A
#
# COMPACT_ATOMS: atom_id res chain seq x y z
N MET A 1 32.99 -5.78 -41.68
CA MET A 1 32.32 -4.50 -41.45
C MET A 1 31.41 -4.51 -40.24
N TRP A 2 30.58 -5.53 -40.06
CA TRP A 2 29.63 -5.67 -38.93
C TRP A 2 30.27 -5.75 -37.52
N LYS A 3 31.39 -6.48 -37.37
CA LYS A 3 32.09 -6.59 -36.06
C LYS A 3 32.66 -5.26 -35.55
N LYS A 4 33.04 -4.33 -36.42
CA LYS A 4 33.52 -3.00 -36.02
C LYS A 4 32.37 -2.06 -35.59
N LEU A 5 31.16 -2.20 -36.15
CA LEU A 5 29.99 -1.45 -35.73
C LEU A 5 29.48 -1.88 -34.34
N CYS A 6 29.47 -3.18 -34.05
CA CYS A 6 29.11 -3.68 -32.71
C CYS A 6 30.07 -3.19 -31.63
N THR A 7 31.39 -3.19 -31.91
CA THR A 7 32.38 -2.70 -30.95
C THR A 7 32.26 -1.19 -30.71
N PHE A 8 31.92 -0.42 -31.73
CA PHE A 8 31.73 1.01 -31.61
C PHE A 8 30.47 1.41 -30.86
N ALA A 9 29.37 0.65 -31.09
CA ALA A 9 28.13 0.81 -30.34
C ALA A 9 28.30 0.42 -28.86
N THR A 10 29.04 -0.65 -28.58
CA THR A 10 29.33 -1.06 -27.19
C THR A 10 30.22 -0.06 -26.46
N ILE A 11 31.23 0.49 -27.14
CA ILE A 11 32.09 1.55 -26.56
C ILE A 11 31.30 2.85 -26.36
N LEU A 12 30.41 3.21 -27.28
CA LEU A 12 29.57 4.41 -27.16
C LEU A 12 28.57 4.28 -26.02
N ILE A 13 27.98 3.06 -25.83
CA ILE A 13 27.07 2.74 -24.71
C ILE A 13 27.84 2.77 -23.38
N MET A 14 29.05 2.21 -23.31
CA MET A 14 29.87 2.28 -22.10
C MET A 14 30.29 3.72 -21.77
N LEU A 15 30.71 4.52 -22.76
CA LEU A 15 31.08 5.92 -22.55
C LEU A 15 29.87 6.80 -22.15
N THR A 16 28.66 6.49 -22.65
CA THR A 16 27.45 7.19 -22.21
C THR A 16 27.00 6.75 -20.82
N MET A 17 27.19 5.49 -20.45
CA MET A 17 26.90 5.03 -19.08
C MET A 17 27.92 5.57 -18.07
N GLU A 18 29.24 5.58 -18.37
CA GLU A 18 30.24 6.23 -17.52
C GLU A 18 30.00 7.74 -17.38
N HIS A 19 29.47 8.42 -18.42
CA HIS A 19 29.14 9.85 -18.35
C HIS A 19 27.86 10.12 -17.55
N LEU A 20 26.97 9.12 -17.41
CA LEU A 20 25.79 9.20 -16.52
C LEU A 20 26.16 8.94 -15.05
N GLU A 21 27.24 8.22 -14.79
CA GLU A 21 27.70 7.91 -13.43
C GLU A 21 28.51 9.04 -12.75
N TYR A 22 29.04 10.02 -13.51
CA TYR A 22 29.89 11.10 -12.99
C TYR A 22 29.42 12.47 -13.47
N GLN A 23 28.25 12.93 -13.03
CA GLN A 23 27.90 14.37 -13.13
C GLN A 23 28.02 15.01 -11.75
N GLU A 24 28.89 16.04 -11.64
CA GLU A 24 28.89 16.98 -10.51
C GLU A 24 27.44 17.50 -10.32
N GLY A 25 26.83 17.22 -9.16
CA GLY A 25 25.43 17.60 -8.87
C GLY A 25 24.38 16.50 -9.06
N ARG A 26 24.77 15.24 -9.36
CA ARG A 26 23.84 14.11 -9.38
C ARG A 26 23.34 13.85 -7.96
N THR A 27 22.01 13.80 -7.81
CA THR A 27 21.34 13.35 -6.59
C THR A 27 20.93 11.90 -6.77
N GLU A 28 21.43 11.01 -5.93
CA GLU A 28 21.04 9.61 -5.96
C GLU A 28 19.59 9.44 -5.46
N LEU A 29 18.83 8.55 -6.09
CA LEU A 29 17.41 8.31 -5.73
C LEU A 29 17.26 7.91 -4.27
N GLU A 30 18.17 7.05 -3.79
CA GLU A 30 18.17 6.55 -2.39
C GLU A 30 18.26 7.67 -1.34
N THR A 31 18.80 8.84 -1.69
CA THR A 31 18.93 9.98 -0.77
C THR A 31 17.62 10.72 -0.55
N LEU A 32 16.68 10.62 -1.49
CA LEU A 32 15.39 11.31 -1.43
C LEU A 32 14.29 10.45 -0.82
N GLY A 33 14.28 9.16 -1.13
CA GLY A 33 13.13 8.29 -0.88
C GLY A 33 11.95 8.62 -1.80
N GLU A 34 10.96 7.73 -1.83
CA GLU A 34 9.86 7.76 -2.79
C GLU A 34 9.02 9.05 -2.74
N PHE A 35 8.50 9.42 -1.57
CA PHE A 35 7.62 10.58 -1.43
C PHE A 35 8.30 11.90 -1.77
N ALA A 36 9.57 12.08 -1.36
CA ALA A 36 10.31 13.31 -1.71
C ALA A 36 10.67 13.34 -3.21
N LEU A 37 10.87 12.17 -3.83
CA LEU A 37 11.06 12.06 -5.27
C LEU A 37 9.78 12.44 -6.01
N ILE A 38 8.62 11.91 -5.62
CA ILE A 38 7.31 12.26 -6.20
C ILE A 38 7.07 13.77 -6.08
N GLU A 39 7.25 14.35 -4.90
CA GLU A 39 7.08 15.78 -4.66
C GLU A 39 7.97 16.60 -5.59
N ARG A 40 9.25 16.23 -5.73
CA ARG A 40 10.20 16.91 -6.61
C ARG A 40 9.85 16.78 -8.10
N LEU A 41 9.43 15.62 -8.55
CA LEU A 41 9.07 15.36 -9.95
C LEU A 41 7.77 16.01 -10.36
N THR A 42 6.83 16.16 -9.42
CA THR A 42 5.51 16.75 -9.67
C THR A 42 5.44 18.25 -9.32
N ASP A 43 6.50 18.81 -8.77
CA ASP A 43 6.61 20.25 -8.53
C ASP A 43 6.48 21.03 -9.86
N GLY A 44 5.67 22.07 -9.85
CA GLY A 44 5.38 22.87 -11.04
C GLY A 44 4.26 22.33 -11.94
N PHE A 45 3.73 21.12 -11.72
CA PHE A 45 2.52 20.65 -12.39
C PHE A 45 1.27 21.29 -11.77
N GLY A 46 0.88 22.45 -12.30
CA GLY A 46 -0.32 23.15 -11.86
C GLY A 46 -1.61 22.49 -12.38
N ARG A 47 -2.70 22.68 -11.64
CA ARG A 47 -4.04 22.27 -12.10
C ARG A 47 -4.56 23.26 -13.12
N VAL A 48 -4.63 22.86 -14.38
CA VAL A 48 -5.12 23.70 -15.49
C VAL A 48 -6.63 23.54 -15.69
N ASN A 49 -7.15 22.32 -15.50
CA ASN A 49 -8.54 22.00 -15.71
C ASN A 49 -9.38 22.18 -14.45
N LYS A 50 -10.51 22.86 -14.55
CA LYS A 50 -11.46 23.06 -13.44
C LYS A 50 -12.04 21.74 -12.89
N SER A 51 -12.08 20.69 -13.71
CA SER A 51 -12.54 19.36 -13.31
C SER A 51 -11.55 18.62 -12.42
N THR A 52 -10.28 19.05 -12.34
CA THR A 52 -9.30 18.50 -11.38
C THR A 52 -9.47 19.19 -10.04
N VAL A 53 -10.16 18.54 -9.12
CA VAL A 53 -10.41 19.06 -7.75
C VAL A 53 -9.17 18.88 -6.87
N LYS A 54 -8.56 17.69 -6.89
CA LYS A 54 -7.30 17.33 -6.22
C LYS A 54 -6.43 16.54 -7.20
N GLY A 55 -5.17 16.88 -7.30
CA GLY A 55 -4.15 16.14 -8.06
C GLY A 55 -3.30 15.28 -7.13
N VAL A 56 -1.99 15.20 -7.41
CA VAL A 56 -1.00 14.44 -6.64
C VAL A 56 -0.99 14.84 -5.16
N GLY A 57 -0.77 13.86 -4.27
CA GLY A 57 -0.55 14.06 -2.83
C GLY A 57 -1.69 13.56 -1.93
N ASP A 58 -2.54 12.67 -2.44
CA ASP A 58 -3.53 11.90 -1.68
C ASP A 58 -3.62 10.49 -2.26
N ASP A 59 -4.38 9.57 -1.66
CA ASP A 59 -4.54 8.18 -2.15
C ASP A 59 -5.09 8.16 -3.58
N CYS A 60 -5.98 9.08 -3.91
CA CYS A 60 -6.49 9.24 -5.28
C CYS A 60 -6.45 10.68 -5.75
N ALA A 61 -6.34 10.86 -7.07
CA ALA A 61 -6.75 12.10 -7.71
C ALA A 61 -8.28 12.23 -7.69
N VAL A 62 -8.79 13.46 -7.48
CA VAL A 62 -10.23 13.76 -7.41
C VAL A 62 -10.64 14.60 -8.59
N LEU A 63 -11.59 14.08 -9.39
CA LEU A 63 -12.09 14.71 -10.60
C LEU A 63 -13.59 15.02 -10.49
N GLY A 64 -14.04 15.99 -11.32
CA GLY A 64 -15.44 16.36 -11.44
C GLY A 64 -15.87 17.53 -10.55
N THR A 65 -16.83 18.32 -11.02
CA THR A 65 -17.34 19.55 -10.34
C THR A 65 -18.74 19.39 -9.76
N GLY A 66 -19.39 18.23 -10.01
CA GLY A 66 -20.75 17.93 -9.54
C GLY A 66 -20.80 17.48 -8.06
N LYS A 67 -22.00 17.09 -7.64
CA LYS A 67 -22.25 16.51 -6.31
C LYS A 67 -21.59 15.17 -6.10
N ARG A 68 -21.34 14.42 -7.17
CA ARG A 68 -20.59 13.17 -7.19
C ARG A 68 -19.20 13.43 -7.76
N LYS A 69 -18.18 12.89 -7.10
CA LYS A 69 -16.79 12.98 -7.51
C LYS A 69 -16.35 11.64 -8.06
N THR A 70 -15.46 11.67 -9.03
CA THR A 70 -14.71 10.51 -9.48
C THR A 70 -13.34 10.55 -8.81
N VAL A 71 -12.94 9.46 -8.21
CA VAL A 71 -11.59 9.26 -7.66
C VAL A 71 -10.84 8.27 -8.56
N VAL A 72 -9.55 8.52 -8.78
CA VAL A 72 -8.72 7.71 -9.69
C VAL A 72 -7.35 7.53 -9.05
N THR A 73 -6.91 6.29 -8.98
CA THR A 73 -5.56 5.90 -8.55
C THR A 73 -4.91 4.95 -9.55
N THR A 74 -3.61 4.75 -9.42
CA THR A 74 -2.87 3.75 -10.21
C THR A 74 -1.62 3.29 -9.47
N ASP A 75 -1.46 1.96 -9.38
CA ASP A 75 -0.27 1.32 -8.86
C ASP A 75 0.40 0.43 -9.89
N MET A 76 1.67 0.13 -9.61
CA MET A 76 2.48 -0.74 -10.45
C MET A 76 3.15 -1.83 -9.59
N LEU A 77 2.97 -3.08 -9.99
CA LEU A 77 3.67 -4.23 -9.42
C LEU A 77 4.76 -4.71 -10.37
N VAL A 78 5.99 -4.78 -9.88
CA VAL A 78 7.18 -5.18 -10.64
C VAL A 78 7.76 -6.45 -10.03
N GLU A 79 8.00 -7.46 -10.87
CA GLU A 79 8.63 -8.70 -10.44
C GLU A 79 10.03 -8.47 -9.87
N GLY A 80 10.31 -9.12 -8.73
CA GLY A 80 11.57 -8.97 -7.99
C GLY A 80 11.63 -7.73 -7.08
N ILE A 81 10.61 -6.84 -7.14
CA ILE A 81 10.43 -5.71 -6.23
C ILE A 81 9.21 -5.93 -5.35
N HIS A 82 8.03 -6.05 -5.94
CA HIS A 82 6.75 -6.13 -5.21
C HIS A 82 6.25 -7.58 -5.04
N PHE A 83 6.77 -8.50 -5.81
CA PHE A 83 6.45 -9.93 -5.72
C PHE A 83 7.58 -10.81 -6.26
N ASP A 84 7.66 -12.03 -5.76
CA ASP A 84 8.60 -13.04 -6.23
C ASP A 84 7.84 -14.26 -6.77
N MET A 85 8.13 -14.62 -8.03
CA MET A 85 7.48 -15.76 -8.71
C MET A 85 7.83 -17.12 -8.09
N THR A 86 8.81 -17.18 -7.17
CA THR A 86 9.17 -18.43 -6.46
C THR A 86 8.04 -18.89 -5.53
N TYR A 87 7.30 -17.92 -4.93
CA TYR A 87 6.27 -18.22 -3.94
C TYR A 87 4.94 -17.49 -4.19
N THR A 88 4.84 -16.63 -5.21
CA THR A 88 3.59 -15.90 -5.50
C THR A 88 2.83 -16.57 -6.64
N PRO A 89 1.71 -17.28 -6.37
CA PRO A 89 0.87 -17.85 -7.42
C PRO A 89 0.25 -16.77 -8.28
N LEU A 90 0.23 -16.94 -9.61
CA LEU A 90 -0.27 -15.93 -10.54
C LEU A 90 -1.72 -15.52 -10.28
N ARG A 91 -2.57 -16.45 -9.84
CA ARG A 91 -3.97 -16.13 -9.47
C ARG A 91 -4.04 -15.20 -8.27
N HIS A 92 -3.21 -15.41 -7.23
CA HIS A 92 -3.12 -14.50 -6.09
C HIS A 92 -2.55 -13.14 -6.50
N LEU A 93 -1.52 -13.14 -7.34
CA LEU A 93 -0.93 -11.91 -7.86
C LEU A 93 -1.94 -11.07 -8.64
N GLY A 94 -2.75 -11.70 -9.51
CA GLY A 94 -3.82 -11.01 -10.23
C GLY A 94 -4.89 -10.42 -9.31
N TYR A 95 -5.27 -11.15 -8.26
CA TYR A 95 -6.19 -10.66 -7.24
C TYR A 95 -5.60 -9.46 -6.50
N LYS A 96 -4.37 -9.61 -5.98
CA LYS A 96 -3.64 -8.57 -5.24
C LYS A 96 -3.48 -7.30 -6.06
N ALA A 97 -3.11 -7.42 -7.34
CA ALA A 97 -2.91 -6.27 -8.22
C ALA A 97 -4.15 -5.39 -8.35
N VAL A 98 -5.35 -5.98 -8.33
CA VAL A 98 -6.60 -5.22 -8.30
C VAL A 98 -6.90 -4.73 -6.89
N ALA A 99 -6.79 -5.60 -5.88
CA ALA A 99 -7.19 -5.32 -4.50
C ALA A 99 -6.50 -4.10 -3.91
N ILE A 100 -5.19 -3.93 -4.14
CA ILE A 100 -4.41 -2.79 -3.63
C ILE A 100 -4.94 -1.45 -4.17
N ASN A 101 -5.27 -1.38 -5.45
CA ASN A 101 -5.86 -0.19 -6.05
C ASN A 101 -7.31 0.09 -5.57
N LEU A 102 -8.07 -0.97 -5.25
CA LEU A 102 -9.37 -0.77 -4.62
C LEU A 102 -9.23 -0.26 -3.18
N SER A 103 -8.12 -0.56 -2.50
CA SER A 103 -7.79 -0.03 -1.18
C SER A 103 -7.65 1.49 -1.18
N ASP A 104 -6.90 2.06 -2.13
CA ASP A 104 -6.79 3.51 -2.33
C ASP A 104 -8.15 4.19 -2.52
N ILE A 105 -9.04 3.54 -3.32
CA ILE A 105 -10.40 4.05 -3.50
C ILE A 105 -11.15 4.07 -2.16
N CYS A 106 -11.01 3.00 -1.35
CA CYS A 106 -11.60 2.92 -0.02
C CYS A 106 -11.02 4.00 0.92
N ALA A 107 -9.71 4.29 0.83
CA ALA A 107 -9.03 5.33 1.60
C ALA A 107 -9.58 6.74 1.35
N MET A 108 -10.25 6.95 0.21
CA MET A 108 -10.98 8.19 -0.08
C MET A 108 -12.45 8.17 0.37
N ASN A 109 -12.85 7.17 1.17
CA ASN A 109 -14.25 6.89 1.56
C ASN A 109 -15.17 6.75 0.34
N ALA A 110 -14.65 6.16 -0.74
CA ALA A 110 -15.29 6.01 -2.03
C ALA A 110 -15.64 4.54 -2.33
N THR A 111 -16.52 4.35 -3.31
CA THR A 111 -16.91 3.02 -3.79
C THR A 111 -16.18 2.73 -5.11
N PRO A 112 -15.37 1.66 -5.21
CA PRO A 112 -14.76 1.22 -6.46
C PRO A 112 -15.82 0.90 -7.53
N ARG A 113 -15.50 1.13 -8.82
CA ARG A 113 -16.41 0.90 -9.94
C ARG A 113 -15.77 0.22 -11.13
N GLN A 114 -14.63 0.72 -11.58
CA GLN A 114 -13.96 0.21 -12.78
C GLN A 114 -12.46 0.07 -12.52
N VAL A 115 -11.84 -0.84 -13.31
CA VAL A 115 -10.38 -0.97 -13.39
C VAL A 115 -9.92 -1.07 -14.84
N LEU A 116 -8.70 -0.60 -15.10
CA LEU A 116 -7.94 -0.86 -16.32
C LEU A 116 -6.67 -1.62 -15.90
N VAL A 117 -6.28 -2.62 -16.67
CA VAL A 117 -5.11 -3.47 -16.37
C VAL A 117 -4.14 -3.43 -17.54
N SER A 118 -2.92 -2.95 -17.30
CA SER A 118 -1.84 -2.99 -18.27
C SER A 118 -0.77 -3.98 -17.80
N VAL A 119 -0.32 -4.85 -18.72
CA VAL A 119 0.70 -5.86 -18.41
C VAL A 119 1.86 -5.79 -19.41
N ALA A 120 3.09 -5.86 -18.91
CA ALA A 120 4.28 -6.10 -19.73
C ALA A 120 4.86 -7.47 -19.38
N VAL A 121 4.93 -8.35 -20.37
CA VAL A 121 5.16 -9.80 -20.17
C VAL A 121 6.41 -10.25 -20.92
N SER A 122 7.29 -10.98 -20.24
CA SER A 122 8.43 -11.62 -20.91
C SER A 122 8.02 -12.96 -21.55
N ASN A 123 8.79 -13.39 -22.53
CA ASN A 123 8.55 -14.63 -23.32
C ASN A 123 8.67 -15.94 -22.51
N ARG A 124 8.99 -15.90 -21.23
CA ARG A 124 8.98 -17.06 -20.34
C ARG A 124 7.60 -17.45 -19.84
N PHE A 125 6.60 -16.56 -19.98
CA PHE A 125 5.23 -16.86 -19.61
C PHE A 125 4.45 -17.44 -20.78
N SER A 126 3.65 -18.46 -20.52
CA SER A 126 2.71 -19.02 -21.49
C SER A 126 1.37 -18.30 -21.44
N VAL A 127 0.49 -18.59 -22.40
CA VAL A 127 -0.88 -18.07 -22.41
C VAL A 127 -1.63 -18.54 -21.17
N GLU A 128 -1.48 -19.82 -20.79
CA GLU A 128 -2.15 -20.41 -19.62
C GLU A 128 -1.70 -19.73 -18.32
N ALA A 129 -0.41 -19.32 -18.23
CA ALA A 129 0.08 -18.56 -17.09
C ALA A 129 -0.62 -17.19 -16.98
N LEU A 130 -0.85 -16.51 -18.12
CA LEU A 130 -1.59 -15.25 -18.13
C LEU A 130 -3.09 -15.46 -17.88
N GLU A 131 -3.67 -16.57 -18.30
CA GLU A 131 -5.05 -16.93 -17.97
C GLU A 131 -5.23 -17.11 -16.46
N GLU A 132 -4.26 -17.69 -15.75
CA GLU A 132 -4.27 -17.79 -14.28
C GLU A 132 -4.16 -16.40 -13.61
N LEU A 133 -3.31 -15.50 -14.12
CA LEU A 133 -3.23 -14.13 -13.65
C LEU A 133 -4.60 -13.43 -13.80
N TYR A 134 -5.19 -13.51 -15.00
CA TYR A 134 -6.48 -12.89 -15.28
C TYR A 134 -7.66 -13.58 -14.56
N ALA A 135 -7.54 -14.86 -14.19
CA ALA A 135 -8.51 -15.52 -13.32
C ALA A 135 -8.52 -14.88 -11.92
N GLY A 136 -7.35 -14.50 -11.40
CA GLY A 136 -7.25 -13.75 -10.14
C GLY A 136 -7.85 -12.34 -10.24
N ILE A 137 -7.54 -11.61 -11.31
CA ILE A 137 -8.12 -10.29 -11.61
C ILE A 137 -9.65 -10.39 -11.65
N ARG A 138 -10.18 -11.37 -12.38
CA ARG A 138 -11.62 -11.60 -12.48
C ARG A 138 -12.24 -11.88 -11.12
N LEU A 139 -11.62 -12.75 -10.31
CA LEU A 139 -12.13 -13.10 -8.99
C LEU A 139 -12.25 -11.87 -8.09
N CYS A 140 -11.28 -10.97 -8.11
CA CYS A 140 -11.32 -9.72 -7.36
C CYS A 140 -12.43 -8.80 -7.90
N CYS A 141 -12.50 -8.61 -9.21
CA CYS A 141 -13.53 -7.79 -9.84
C CYS A 141 -14.95 -8.27 -9.51
N GLU A 142 -15.21 -9.59 -9.62
CA GLU A 142 -16.51 -10.20 -9.28
C GLU A 142 -16.86 -10.04 -7.80
N ARG A 143 -15.86 -10.19 -6.91
CA ARG A 143 -16.08 -10.07 -5.45
C ARG A 143 -16.48 -8.66 -5.02
N TYR A 144 -15.96 -7.63 -5.69
CA TYR A 144 -16.16 -6.22 -5.31
C TYR A 144 -17.08 -5.44 -6.26
N ASP A 145 -17.78 -6.12 -7.17
CA ASP A 145 -18.69 -5.49 -8.16
C ASP A 145 -17.97 -4.41 -9.00
N VAL A 146 -16.79 -4.74 -9.52
CA VAL A 146 -15.93 -3.83 -10.29
C VAL A 146 -15.81 -4.34 -11.73
N ASP A 147 -15.96 -3.44 -12.70
CA ASP A 147 -15.84 -3.76 -14.12
C ASP A 147 -14.38 -3.60 -14.60
N LEU A 148 -13.84 -4.62 -15.28
CA LEU A 148 -12.65 -4.46 -16.11
C LEU A 148 -13.06 -3.80 -17.43
N VAL A 149 -12.66 -2.53 -17.65
CA VAL A 149 -13.12 -1.71 -18.79
C VAL A 149 -12.06 -1.48 -19.85
N GLY A 150 -10.82 -1.93 -19.64
CA GLY A 150 -9.73 -1.78 -20.62
C GLY A 150 -8.38 -2.12 -20.06
N GLY A 151 -7.34 -1.77 -20.82
CA GLY A 151 -5.95 -2.01 -20.44
C GLY A 151 -5.04 -2.03 -21.66
N ASP A 152 -3.81 -2.51 -21.45
CA ASP A 152 -2.80 -2.65 -22.51
C ASP A 152 -1.98 -3.90 -22.29
N THR A 153 -1.39 -4.44 -23.36
CA THR A 153 -0.48 -5.58 -23.29
C THR A 153 0.77 -5.30 -24.10
N SER A 154 1.92 -5.38 -23.45
CA SER A 154 3.21 -5.13 -24.07
C SER A 154 4.19 -6.25 -23.75
N SER A 155 5.33 -6.27 -24.44
CA SER A 155 6.42 -7.19 -24.14
C SER A 155 7.40 -6.58 -23.13
N SER A 156 7.92 -7.43 -22.22
CA SER A 156 9.03 -7.09 -21.33
C SER A 156 10.25 -7.93 -21.69
N ARG A 157 11.44 -7.38 -21.52
CA ARG A 157 12.70 -8.15 -21.62
C ARG A 157 13.06 -8.85 -20.31
N VAL A 158 12.54 -8.33 -19.19
CA VAL A 158 12.88 -8.79 -17.84
C VAL A 158 11.60 -8.86 -17.02
N GLY A 159 11.14 -10.07 -16.74
CA GLY A 159 10.04 -10.30 -15.80
C GLY A 159 8.64 -9.86 -16.25
N LEU A 160 7.77 -9.79 -15.28
CA LEU A 160 6.37 -9.38 -15.37
C LEU A 160 6.19 -8.03 -14.67
N VAL A 161 5.50 -7.11 -15.34
CA VAL A 161 5.06 -5.83 -14.77
C VAL A 161 3.56 -5.73 -14.94
N ILE A 162 2.84 -5.35 -13.89
CA ILE A 162 1.39 -5.17 -13.89
C ILE A 162 1.12 -3.76 -13.40
N SER A 163 0.36 -2.98 -14.15
CA SER A 163 -0.16 -1.69 -13.70
C SER A 163 -1.68 -1.73 -13.74
N VAL A 164 -2.30 -1.37 -12.62
CA VAL A 164 -3.76 -1.28 -12.52
C VAL A 164 -4.13 0.17 -12.23
N THR A 165 -5.12 0.66 -12.94
CA THR A 165 -5.76 1.94 -12.65
C THR A 165 -7.16 1.66 -12.15
N ALA A 166 -7.51 2.14 -10.96
CA ALA A 166 -8.85 2.01 -10.40
C ALA A 166 -9.60 3.35 -10.44
N ILE A 167 -10.89 3.25 -10.67
CA ILE A 167 -11.82 4.38 -10.72
C ILE A 167 -12.95 4.11 -9.73
N GLY A 168 -13.24 5.09 -8.89
CA GLY A 168 -14.31 5.03 -7.91
C GLY A 168 -15.18 6.29 -7.91
N GLU A 169 -16.25 6.22 -7.14
CA GLU A 169 -17.21 7.33 -6.98
C GLU A 169 -17.49 7.59 -5.51
N VAL A 170 -17.68 8.87 -5.18
CA VAL A 170 -18.07 9.32 -3.84
C VAL A 170 -18.92 10.58 -3.91
N GLU A 171 -19.82 10.77 -2.95
CA GLU A 171 -20.52 12.04 -2.78
C GLU A 171 -19.57 13.12 -2.27
N SER A 172 -19.69 14.35 -2.76
CA SER A 172 -18.72 15.42 -2.47
C SER A 172 -18.66 15.84 -1.00
N ASP A 173 -19.67 15.56 -0.22
CA ASP A 173 -19.76 15.82 1.21
C ASP A 173 -19.31 14.62 2.07
N LYS A 174 -19.01 13.50 1.45
CA LYS A 174 -18.53 12.27 2.10
C LYS A 174 -17.09 11.92 1.78
N ILE A 175 -16.51 12.55 0.76
CA ILE A 175 -15.12 12.30 0.41
C ILE A 175 -14.20 12.64 1.59
N THR A 176 -13.28 11.74 1.86
CA THR A 176 -12.28 11.91 2.90
C THR A 176 -10.89 11.98 2.28
N TYR A 177 -10.01 12.73 2.88
CA TYR A 177 -8.63 12.95 2.44
C TYR A 177 -7.65 12.58 3.55
N ARG A 178 -6.38 12.47 3.25
CA ARG A 178 -5.30 12.32 4.25
C ARG A 178 -5.25 13.51 5.21
N ASN A 179 -5.58 14.71 4.73
CA ASN A 179 -5.66 15.92 5.55
C ASN A 179 -7.08 16.10 6.13
N GLY A 180 -7.16 16.74 7.29
CA GLY A 180 -8.45 17.09 7.91
C GLY A 180 -8.63 16.57 9.33
N ALA A 181 -7.67 15.81 9.85
CA ALA A 181 -7.62 15.43 11.26
C ALA A 181 -7.56 16.68 12.15
N LYS A 182 -8.28 16.64 13.27
CA LYS A 182 -8.43 17.75 14.21
C LYS A 182 -8.01 17.33 15.60
N LEU A 183 -7.58 18.29 16.40
CA LEU A 183 -7.27 18.09 17.80
C LEU A 183 -8.38 17.31 18.52
N HIS A 184 -7.98 16.28 19.26
CA HIS A 184 -8.82 15.33 19.98
C HIS A 184 -9.67 14.38 19.11
N ASP A 185 -9.52 14.37 17.79
CA ASP A 185 -10.09 13.30 16.98
C ASP A 185 -9.52 11.94 17.41
N LEU A 186 -10.37 10.93 17.41
CA LEU A 186 -9.96 9.56 17.71
C LEU A 186 -9.31 8.95 16.49
N ILE A 187 -8.19 8.27 16.68
CA ILE A 187 -7.49 7.50 15.63
C ILE A 187 -8.02 6.09 15.66
N CYS A 188 -8.51 5.63 14.53
CA CYS A 188 -9.10 4.32 14.33
C CYS A 188 -8.36 3.56 13.23
N VAL A 189 -8.27 2.25 13.36
CA VAL A 189 -7.78 1.35 12.32
C VAL A 189 -8.72 0.17 12.17
N SER A 190 -8.92 -0.32 10.94
CA SER A 190 -9.67 -1.53 10.67
C SER A 190 -8.79 -2.77 10.81
N GLY A 191 -9.41 -3.95 11.04
CA GLY A 191 -8.75 -5.25 11.06
C GLY A 191 -7.56 -5.33 12.01
N ASP A 192 -6.49 -5.97 11.56
CA ASP A 192 -5.22 -6.11 12.28
C ASP A 192 -4.01 -5.69 11.43
N LEU A 193 -2.88 -5.50 12.09
CA LEU A 193 -1.67 -4.93 11.50
C LEU A 193 -0.46 -5.86 11.64
N GLY A 194 0.42 -5.81 10.63
CA GLY A 194 1.68 -6.55 10.59
C GLY A 194 1.54 -8.00 10.14
N SER A 195 0.32 -8.46 9.86
CA SER A 195 0.07 -9.83 9.42
C SER A 195 0.59 -10.08 8.00
N ALA A 196 0.42 -9.13 7.09
CA ALA A 196 0.94 -9.26 5.72
C ALA A 196 2.47 -9.38 5.71
N TYR A 197 3.16 -8.51 6.42
CA TYR A 197 4.63 -8.58 6.52
C TYR A 197 5.10 -9.87 7.20
N SER A 198 4.38 -10.36 8.19
CA SER A 198 4.68 -11.65 8.83
C SER A 198 4.54 -12.81 7.84
N GLY A 199 3.55 -12.77 6.96
CA GLY A 199 3.40 -13.72 5.85
C GLY A 199 4.57 -13.69 4.87
N LEU A 200 5.03 -12.49 4.50
CA LEU A 200 6.23 -12.33 3.68
C LEU A 200 7.47 -12.95 4.34
N LEU A 201 7.67 -12.72 5.63
CA LEU A 201 8.81 -13.30 6.36
C LEU A 201 8.80 -14.83 6.33
N VAL A 202 7.62 -15.46 6.47
CA VAL A 202 7.48 -16.92 6.34
C VAL A 202 7.86 -17.37 4.93
N LEU A 203 7.35 -16.73 3.89
CA LEU A 203 7.63 -17.06 2.49
C LEU A 203 9.12 -16.91 2.15
N GLU A 204 9.76 -15.84 2.59
CA GLU A 204 11.20 -15.62 2.38
C GLU A 204 12.05 -16.65 3.13
N ARG A 205 11.69 -17.03 4.36
CA ARG A 205 12.35 -18.11 5.11
C ARG A 205 12.28 -19.43 4.33
N GLU A 206 11.10 -19.80 3.87
CA GLU A 206 10.91 -21.06 3.14
C GLU A 206 11.61 -21.05 1.78
N LYS A 207 11.63 -19.92 1.08
CA LYS A 207 12.40 -19.74 -0.15
C LYS A 207 13.90 -19.99 0.07
N VAL A 208 14.50 -19.38 1.10
CA VAL A 208 15.92 -19.61 1.45
C VAL A 208 16.19 -21.08 1.75
N THR A 209 15.29 -21.72 2.51
CA THR A 209 15.39 -23.15 2.86
C THR A 209 15.33 -24.04 1.62
N TYR A 210 14.37 -23.79 0.73
CA TYR A 210 14.20 -24.51 -0.53
C TYR A 210 15.42 -24.34 -1.47
N GLN A 211 15.94 -23.12 -1.58
CA GLN A 211 17.13 -22.84 -2.39
C GLN A 211 18.37 -23.56 -1.88
N ALA A 212 18.52 -23.70 -0.55
CA ALA A 212 19.62 -24.45 0.05
C ALA A 212 19.48 -25.96 -0.11
N ASN A 213 18.25 -26.48 -0.12
CA ASN A 213 17.97 -27.91 -0.30
C ASN A 213 16.60 -28.11 -1.03
N PRO A 214 16.60 -28.25 -2.38
CA PRO A 214 15.37 -28.40 -3.15
C PRO A 214 14.55 -29.68 -2.86
N ASN A 215 15.11 -30.62 -2.10
CA ASN A 215 14.37 -31.82 -1.65
C ASN A 215 13.55 -31.57 -0.37
N PHE A 216 13.75 -30.42 0.27
CA PHE A 216 13.00 -30.05 1.45
C PHE A 216 11.65 -29.46 1.03
N GLN A 217 10.58 -29.93 1.64
CA GLN A 217 9.25 -29.37 1.40
C GLN A 217 9.08 -28.12 2.30
N PRO A 218 8.61 -26.99 1.74
CA PRO A 218 8.28 -25.82 2.55
C PRO A 218 7.29 -26.14 3.64
N ASP A 219 7.51 -25.65 4.85
CA ASP A 219 6.59 -25.76 5.97
C ASP A 219 5.73 -24.50 6.06
N LEU A 220 4.55 -24.58 5.45
CA LEU A 220 3.55 -23.49 5.44
C LEU A 220 2.35 -23.80 6.33
N ASP A 221 2.33 -24.98 6.95
CA ASP A 221 1.23 -25.41 7.83
C ASP A 221 1.12 -24.44 9.03
N SER A 222 -0.11 -24.09 9.35
CA SER A 222 -0.43 -23.16 10.45
C SER A 222 -0.06 -21.68 10.25
N TYR A 223 0.31 -21.26 9.04
CA TYR A 223 0.54 -19.85 8.69
C TYR A 223 -0.53 -19.30 7.75
N ASP A 224 -1.63 -20.03 7.55
CA ASP A 224 -2.65 -19.72 6.54
C ASP A 224 -3.10 -18.26 6.59
N TYR A 225 -3.35 -17.73 7.77
CA TYR A 225 -3.83 -16.37 7.94
C TYR A 225 -2.80 -15.32 7.46
N VAL A 226 -1.58 -15.37 7.97
CA VAL A 226 -0.54 -14.37 7.60
C VAL A 226 -0.15 -14.51 6.12
N LEU A 227 -0.18 -15.73 5.56
CA LEU A 227 0.06 -15.97 4.15
C LEU A 227 -1.08 -15.40 3.28
N GLU A 228 -2.33 -15.59 3.68
CA GLU A 228 -3.48 -15.01 2.99
C GLU A 228 -3.41 -13.49 3.02
N ARG A 229 -3.08 -12.88 4.15
CA ARG A 229 -2.96 -11.43 4.30
C ARG A 229 -1.94 -10.83 3.34
N TYR A 230 -0.79 -11.49 3.11
CA TYR A 230 0.23 -11.03 2.16
C TYR A 230 -0.14 -11.30 0.70
N LEU A 231 -0.57 -12.55 0.40
CA LEU A 231 -0.79 -12.99 -0.98
C LEU A 231 -2.13 -12.51 -1.57
N LYS A 232 -3.11 -12.24 -0.72
CA LYS A 232 -4.48 -11.92 -1.10
C LYS A 232 -5.09 -10.88 -0.15
N PRO A 233 -4.56 -9.65 -0.13
CA PRO A 233 -5.13 -8.58 0.69
C PRO A 233 -6.58 -8.27 0.29
N GLU A 234 -7.37 -7.79 1.25
CA GLU A 234 -8.78 -7.50 1.05
C GLU A 234 -9.01 -5.98 1.20
N PRO A 235 -9.41 -5.26 0.14
CA PRO A 235 -9.76 -3.85 0.23
C PRO A 235 -10.99 -3.68 1.11
N ARG A 236 -10.95 -2.75 2.05
CA ARG A 236 -11.95 -2.60 3.11
C ARG A 236 -13.21 -1.83 2.67
N THR A 237 -13.82 -2.29 1.57
CA THR A 237 -15.12 -1.78 1.10
C THR A 237 -16.23 -2.00 2.12
N ASP A 238 -16.12 -3.05 2.95
CA ASP A 238 -16.99 -3.35 4.07
C ASP A 238 -16.98 -2.22 5.12
N ILE A 239 -15.81 -1.68 5.45
CA ILE A 239 -15.66 -0.58 6.41
C ILE A 239 -16.23 0.73 5.84
N VAL A 240 -15.98 1.04 4.57
CA VAL A 240 -16.59 2.21 3.90
C VAL A 240 -18.12 2.13 3.98
N LYS A 241 -18.70 0.98 3.70
CA LYS A 241 -20.14 0.74 3.81
C LYS A 241 -20.61 0.84 5.27
N TRP A 242 -19.87 0.23 6.20
CA TRP A 242 -20.17 0.24 7.63
C TRP A 242 -20.17 1.66 8.21
N LEU A 243 -19.23 2.52 7.81
CA LEU A 243 -19.19 3.94 8.19
C LEU A 243 -20.39 4.71 7.63
N ALA A 244 -20.74 4.46 6.36
CA ALA A 244 -21.90 5.09 5.71
C ALA A 244 -23.23 4.73 6.40
N GLU A 245 -23.43 3.45 6.78
CA GLU A 245 -24.61 2.98 7.51
C GLU A 245 -24.77 3.63 8.90
N ARG A 246 -23.65 4.05 9.50
CA ARG A 246 -23.62 4.74 10.81
C ARG A 246 -23.60 6.25 10.70
N GLU A 247 -23.68 6.76 9.49
CA GLU A 247 -23.58 8.21 9.25
C GLU A 247 -22.32 8.80 9.90
N VAL A 248 -21.19 8.11 9.75
CA VAL A 248 -19.86 8.55 10.16
C VAL A 248 -19.07 8.92 8.91
N VAL A 249 -18.59 10.15 8.84
CA VAL A 249 -17.66 10.60 7.81
C VAL A 249 -16.33 10.88 8.52
N PRO A 250 -15.27 10.12 8.22
CA PRO A 250 -13.97 10.35 8.81
C PRO A 250 -13.46 11.76 8.54
N THR A 251 -12.71 12.32 9.48
CA THR A 251 -12.07 13.64 9.32
C THR A 251 -10.79 13.55 8.50
N SER A 252 -10.07 12.43 8.57
CA SER A 252 -8.98 12.05 7.66
C SER A 252 -8.98 10.55 7.47
N MET A 253 -8.40 10.07 6.37
CA MET A 253 -8.28 8.63 6.06
C MET A 253 -7.12 8.38 5.11
N ILE A 254 -6.53 7.21 5.23
CA ILE A 254 -5.47 6.63 4.40
C ILE A 254 -5.53 5.11 4.56
N ASP A 255 -5.09 4.32 3.59
CA ASP A 255 -4.89 2.89 3.80
C ASP A 255 -3.47 2.61 4.30
N VAL A 256 -3.26 1.43 4.89
CA VAL A 256 -1.98 1.04 5.49
C VAL A 256 -1.20 0.17 4.50
N SER A 257 -0.40 0.83 3.65
CA SER A 257 0.44 0.21 2.62
C SER A 257 1.91 0.08 3.03
N ASP A 258 2.47 1.09 3.71
CA ASP A 258 3.89 1.15 4.14
C ASP A 258 4.08 0.87 5.64
N GLY A 259 2.99 0.72 6.37
CA GLY A 259 2.94 0.46 7.79
C GLY A 259 2.40 1.64 8.60
N LEU A 260 1.79 1.32 9.75
CA LEU A 260 1.06 2.29 10.56
C LEU A 260 1.85 3.57 10.87
N ALA A 261 3.16 3.46 11.12
CA ALA A 261 3.99 4.63 11.46
C ALA A 261 4.09 5.62 10.29
N SER A 262 4.27 5.11 9.07
CA SER A 262 4.29 5.93 7.85
C SER A 262 2.98 6.68 7.68
N GLU A 263 1.88 5.97 7.75
CA GLU A 263 0.55 6.53 7.48
C GLU A 263 0.11 7.54 8.53
N LEU A 264 0.44 7.31 9.80
CA LEU A 264 0.23 8.30 10.87
C LEU A 264 1.03 9.58 10.62
N LEU A 265 2.29 9.46 10.18
CA LEU A 265 3.12 10.61 9.85
C LEU A 265 2.58 11.38 8.64
N HIS A 266 1.98 10.70 7.64
CA HIS A 266 1.30 11.35 6.52
C HIS A 266 0.07 12.15 6.97
N ILE A 267 -0.80 11.56 7.79
CA ILE A 267 -1.95 12.26 8.37
C ILE A 267 -1.48 13.47 9.18
N CYS A 268 -0.51 13.30 10.06
CA CYS A 268 0.01 14.38 10.91
C CYS A 268 0.63 15.52 10.09
N LYS A 269 1.47 15.20 9.09
CA LYS A 269 2.09 16.19 8.20
C LYS A 269 1.04 16.99 7.43
N GLN A 270 0.06 16.30 6.83
CA GLN A 270 -0.95 16.95 5.98
C GLN A 270 -2.02 17.70 6.80
N SER A 271 -2.32 17.23 8.01
CA SER A 271 -3.26 17.88 8.92
C SER A 271 -2.61 18.92 9.86
N LYS A 272 -1.27 19.02 9.85
CA LYS A 272 -0.49 19.91 10.74
C LYS A 272 -0.78 19.66 12.21
N CYS A 273 -0.69 18.43 12.63
CA CYS A 273 -0.96 17.98 14.00
C CYS A 273 0.08 16.95 14.45
N GLY A 274 0.07 16.59 15.73
CA GLY A 274 0.72 15.39 16.23
C GLY A 274 -0.29 14.30 16.54
N CYS A 275 0.18 13.16 17.03
CA CYS A 275 -0.69 12.09 17.49
C CYS A 275 -0.06 11.29 18.63
N GLU A 276 -0.92 10.67 19.43
CA GLU A 276 -0.56 9.63 20.40
C GLU A 276 -1.32 8.35 20.06
N VAL A 277 -0.59 7.25 19.85
CA VAL A 277 -1.15 5.90 19.72
C VAL A 277 -0.67 5.03 20.86
N TYR A 278 -1.49 4.08 21.30
CA TYR A 278 -1.21 3.24 22.45
C TYR A 278 -0.83 1.84 21.99
N GLU A 279 0.38 1.37 22.34
CA GLU A 279 0.88 0.04 21.97
C GLU A 279 -0.11 -1.07 22.33
N GLU A 280 -0.70 -1.02 23.54
CA GLU A 280 -1.66 -2.02 24.03
C GLU A 280 -2.99 -2.06 23.25
N ARG A 281 -3.25 -1.05 22.41
CA ARG A 281 -4.47 -0.94 21.61
C ARG A 281 -4.27 -1.31 20.14
N LEU A 282 -3.03 -1.58 19.73
CA LEU A 282 -2.75 -1.99 18.36
C LEU A 282 -3.32 -3.39 18.13
N PRO A 283 -4.20 -3.57 17.14
CA PRO A 283 -4.73 -4.88 16.81
C PRO A 283 -3.63 -5.69 16.12
N ILE A 284 -3.17 -6.75 16.73
CA ILE A 284 -2.14 -7.65 16.22
C ILE A 284 -2.64 -9.08 16.39
N ASP A 285 -2.70 -9.83 15.28
CA ASP A 285 -3.15 -11.21 15.31
C ASP A 285 -2.17 -12.15 16.01
N TYR A 286 -2.69 -13.24 16.53
CA TYR A 286 -1.90 -14.27 17.21
C TYR A 286 -0.85 -14.89 16.28
N GLN A 287 -1.17 -15.15 15.01
CA GLN A 287 -0.19 -15.70 14.08
C GLN A 287 0.98 -14.74 13.81
N THR A 288 0.73 -13.43 13.76
CA THR A 288 1.80 -12.40 13.70
C THR A 288 2.72 -12.51 14.89
N THR A 289 2.17 -12.59 16.11
CA THR A 289 2.96 -12.77 17.34
C THR A 289 3.78 -14.05 17.32
N ARG A 290 3.18 -15.14 16.86
CA ARG A 290 3.85 -16.44 16.71
C ARG A 290 5.01 -16.36 15.72
N VAL A 291 4.79 -15.83 14.52
CA VAL A 291 5.83 -15.68 13.49
C VAL A 291 7.00 -14.86 14.03
N CYS A 292 6.76 -13.75 14.70
CA CYS A 292 7.83 -12.94 15.29
C CYS A 292 8.66 -13.75 16.29
N SER A 293 8.04 -14.52 17.16
CA SER A 293 8.74 -15.36 18.16
C SER A 293 9.57 -16.46 17.53
N GLU A 294 9.15 -17.01 16.39
CA GLU A 294 9.85 -18.06 15.65
C GLU A 294 11.02 -17.50 14.82
N MET A 295 10.87 -16.29 14.25
CA MET A 295 11.90 -15.66 13.43
C MET A 295 13.10 -15.18 14.27
N SER A 296 12.83 -14.51 15.39
CA SER A 296 13.89 -14.03 16.29
C SER A 296 13.32 -13.64 17.66
N GLN A 297 14.05 -13.97 18.73
CA GLN A 297 13.69 -13.54 20.10
C GLN A 297 13.64 -12.00 20.28
N ASN A 298 14.24 -11.26 19.36
CA ASN A 298 14.27 -9.79 19.38
C ASN A 298 13.25 -9.14 18.46
N MET A 299 12.49 -9.92 17.67
CA MET A 299 11.47 -9.37 16.77
C MET A 299 10.19 -9.14 17.56
N LEU A 300 9.77 -7.91 17.64
CA LEU A 300 8.54 -7.52 18.33
C LEU A 300 7.38 -7.42 17.34
N PRO A 301 6.22 -8.03 17.63
CA PRO A 301 5.03 -7.92 16.75
C PRO A 301 4.63 -6.48 16.46
N VAL A 302 4.78 -5.58 17.42
CA VAL A 302 4.55 -4.14 17.25
C VAL A 302 5.43 -3.52 16.16
N SER A 303 6.66 -4.02 15.96
CA SER A 303 7.52 -3.54 14.89
C SER A 303 6.99 -3.89 13.51
N ASN A 304 6.41 -5.09 13.35
CA ASN A 304 5.75 -5.49 12.11
C ASN A 304 4.50 -4.64 11.84
N ALA A 305 3.69 -4.36 12.86
CA ALA A 305 2.52 -3.50 12.75
C ALA A 305 2.88 -2.05 12.37
N LEU A 306 3.96 -1.51 12.95
CA LEU A 306 4.37 -0.14 12.69
C LEU A 306 5.04 0.05 11.33
N ASN A 307 5.83 -0.94 10.85
CA ASN A 307 6.75 -0.75 9.72
C ASN A 307 6.65 -1.85 8.64
N GLY A 308 5.79 -2.84 8.82
CA GLY A 308 5.71 -3.99 7.90
C GLY A 308 5.05 -3.68 6.58
N GLY A 309 3.99 -2.90 6.60
CA GLY A 309 3.21 -2.56 5.41
C GLY A 309 2.42 -3.72 4.80
N GLU A 310 1.82 -3.46 3.65
CA GLU A 310 1.03 -4.43 2.85
C GLU A 310 -0.25 -4.94 3.56
N ASP A 311 -0.70 -4.30 4.64
CA ASP A 311 -1.89 -4.71 5.38
C ASP A 311 -3.19 -4.27 4.68
N TYR A 312 -3.16 -3.13 3.97
CA TYR A 312 -4.31 -2.54 3.24
C TYR A 312 -5.56 -2.37 4.10
N GLU A 313 -5.34 -2.14 5.40
CA GLU A 313 -6.38 -1.74 6.33
C GLU A 313 -6.60 -0.22 6.26
N LEU A 314 -7.76 0.26 6.68
CA LEU A 314 -8.05 1.70 6.71
C LEU A 314 -7.65 2.31 8.06
N LEU A 315 -6.74 3.28 8.01
CA LEU A 315 -6.41 4.15 9.11
C LEU A 315 -7.19 5.48 8.94
N PHE A 316 -7.97 5.86 9.92
CA PHE A 316 -8.80 7.06 9.82
C PHE A 316 -9.00 7.76 11.16
N THR A 317 -9.37 9.02 11.10
CA THR A 317 -9.73 9.79 12.27
C THR A 317 -11.21 10.16 12.27
N ILE A 318 -11.82 10.20 13.45
CA ILE A 318 -13.21 10.62 13.64
C ILE A 318 -13.32 11.62 14.77
N ASN A 319 -14.35 12.46 14.69
CA ASN A 319 -14.70 13.34 15.80
C ASN A 319 -15.20 12.52 17.01
N GLN A 320 -14.86 12.93 18.23
CA GLN A 320 -15.29 12.27 19.48
C GLN A 320 -16.80 12.10 19.60
N LYS A 321 -17.61 12.98 19.00
CA LYS A 321 -19.09 12.87 18.98
C LYS A 321 -19.58 11.58 18.34
N ASP A 322 -18.79 10.99 17.42
CA ASP A 322 -19.13 9.77 16.70
C ASP A 322 -18.64 8.49 17.43
N TYR A 323 -17.99 8.63 18.61
CA TYR A 323 -17.49 7.51 19.41
C TYR A 323 -18.57 6.47 19.70
N GLU A 324 -19.75 6.91 20.16
CA GLU A 324 -20.87 6.03 20.50
C GLU A 324 -21.37 5.17 19.31
N LYS A 325 -21.12 5.62 18.07
CA LYS A 325 -21.52 4.92 16.85
C LYS A 325 -20.57 3.77 16.49
N ILE A 326 -19.32 3.80 16.98
CA ILE A 326 -18.27 2.87 16.56
C ILE A 326 -17.69 2.01 17.69
N LYS A 327 -17.86 2.39 18.95
CA LYS A 327 -17.19 1.78 20.12
C LYS A 327 -17.36 0.27 20.27
N ASP A 328 -18.47 -0.29 19.77
CA ASP A 328 -18.81 -1.70 19.89
C ASP A 328 -18.40 -2.52 18.63
N SER A 329 -17.61 -1.91 17.71
CA SER A 329 -17.10 -2.62 16.54
C SER A 329 -16.04 -3.65 16.96
N GLN A 330 -16.06 -4.80 16.28
CA GLN A 330 -15.00 -5.79 16.38
C GLN A 330 -13.97 -5.67 15.27
N GLU A 331 -14.32 -4.91 14.21
CA GLU A 331 -13.50 -4.72 13.01
C GLU A 331 -12.79 -3.35 12.97
N VAL A 332 -13.14 -2.43 13.89
CA VAL A 332 -12.55 -1.09 13.98
C VAL A 332 -12.05 -0.87 15.40
N HIS A 333 -10.78 -0.55 15.51
CA HIS A 333 -10.08 -0.40 16.79
C HIS A 333 -9.67 1.07 16.98
N ILE A 334 -10.02 1.64 18.14
CA ILE A 334 -9.57 2.98 18.52
C ILE A 334 -8.18 2.83 19.15
N ILE A 335 -7.15 3.26 18.44
CA ILE A 335 -5.75 3.06 18.83
C ILE A 335 -5.10 4.29 19.45
N GLY A 336 -5.72 5.47 19.35
CA GLY A 336 -5.11 6.71 19.84
C GLY A 336 -5.96 7.94 19.61
N HIS A 337 -5.31 9.09 19.61
CA HIS A 337 -5.95 10.37 19.36
C HIS A 337 -4.98 11.40 18.74
N ILE A 338 -5.54 12.42 18.11
CA ILE A 338 -4.82 13.54 17.52
C ILE A 338 -4.47 14.57 18.60
N THR A 339 -3.23 15.05 18.58
CA THR A 339 -2.68 16.06 19.49
C THR A 339 -2.45 17.40 18.78
N GLU A 340 -1.99 18.39 19.51
CA GLU A 340 -1.80 19.76 19.01
C GLU A 340 -0.74 19.86 17.90
N GLU A 341 -0.83 20.93 17.10
CA GLU A 341 0.20 21.29 16.13
C GLU A 341 1.56 21.51 16.83
N GLY A 342 2.61 20.95 16.26
CA GLY A 342 3.97 21.04 16.81
C GLY A 342 4.32 19.99 17.85
N THR A 343 3.37 19.13 18.25
CA THR A 343 3.70 17.93 19.04
C THR A 343 4.16 16.79 18.13
N PRO A 344 5.09 15.92 18.58
CA PRO A 344 5.52 14.78 17.78
C PRO A 344 4.41 13.72 17.67
N ALA A 345 4.51 12.89 16.65
CA ALA A 345 3.76 11.65 16.56
C ALA A 345 4.46 10.60 17.42
N VAL A 346 3.80 10.05 18.41
CA VAL A 346 4.41 9.11 19.38
C VAL A 346 3.55 7.87 19.63
N MET A 347 4.22 6.79 19.98
CA MET A 347 3.58 5.61 20.57
C MET A 347 3.83 5.62 22.09
N VAL A 348 2.77 5.41 22.86
CA VAL A 348 2.81 5.24 24.32
C VAL A 348 2.91 3.75 24.63
N THR A 349 3.97 3.36 25.33
CA THR A 349 4.20 1.97 25.74
C THR A 349 3.39 1.60 26.99
N PRO A 350 3.23 0.30 27.31
CA PRO A 350 2.58 -0.15 28.56
C PRO A 350 3.18 0.41 29.85
N GLN A 351 4.46 0.84 29.80
CA GLN A 351 5.16 1.48 30.91
C GLN A 351 4.99 3.00 30.97
N ASN A 352 4.07 3.57 30.18
CA ASN A 352 3.85 5.00 30.02
C ASN A 352 5.08 5.79 29.51
N SER A 353 5.98 5.13 28.78
CA SER A 353 7.07 5.77 28.04
C SER A 353 6.59 6.13 26.64
N THR A 354 7.12 7.21 26.09
CA THR A 354 6.80 7.63 24.71
C THR A 354 7.95 7.31 23.77
N ILE A 355 7.63 6.75 22.61
CA ILE A 355 8.55 6.47 21.50
C ILE A 355 8.10 7.28 20.30
N GLU A 356 8.97 8.15 19.78
CA GLU A 356 8.69 8.91 18.58
C GLU A 356 8.56 7.97 17.38
N LEU A 357 7.46 8.10 16.62
CA LEU A 357 7.22 7.30 15.42
C LEU A 357 8.18 7.73 14.32
N ARG A 358 8.74 6.74 13.64
CA ARG A 358 9.61 6.93 12.48
C ARG A 358 9.21 5.94 11.40
N ALA A 359 8.94 6.43 10.22
CA ALA A 359 8.74 5.58 9.06
C ALA A 359 10.07 4.88 8.73
N GLN A 360 10.08 3.56 8.84
CA GLN A 360 11.20 2.72 8.41
C GLN A 360 10.87 1.98 7.12
N GLY A 361 9.66 2.20 6.57
CA GLY A 361 8.99 1.49 5.49
C GLY A 361 9.89 1.07 4.32
N TRP A 362 9.33 0.36 3.37
CA TRP A 362 10.03 -0.16 2.21
C TRP A 362 10.81 0.95 1.48
N LYS A 363 12.12 0.76 1.36
CA LYS A 363 12.95 1.62 0.52
C LYS A 363 12.93 1.03 -0.89
N ASN A 364 11.91 1.38 -1.66
CA ASN A 364 11.74 0.92 -3.03
C ASN A 364 12.64 1.67 -4.04
N VAL A 365 13.35 2.71 -3.61
CA VAL A 365 14.22 3.54 -4.48
C VAL A 365 15.55 3.82 -3.79
#